data_209427af1f4acb30613a5cbaf0fd8c35
#
_entry.id   209427af1f4acb30613a5cbaf0fd8c35
#
_cell.length_a   1.000
_cell.length_b   1.000
_cell.length_c   1.000
_cell.angle_alpha   90.00
_cell.angle_beta   90.00
_cell.angle_gamma   90.00
#
_symmetry.space_group_name_H-M   'P 1'
#
loop_
_entity.id
_entity.type
_entity.pdbx_description
1 polymer ?
#
loop_
_entity_poly.entity_id
_entity_poly.type
_entity_poly.pdbx_seq_one_letter_code
_entity_poly.pdbx_strand_id
1 'polypeptide(L)'
;MNAAVQQKIMAEDIVDPARVEAYFDAFASRNAEAFGTFLHDDVVWTISGPVDLIPYCGTHRGKAVVMDIMARRARLVLRNVRLVRERFLIDGNRAAALTRMTAELVADGRTVSYRVANFFRFQNGKVIENVSLMDSFDAAEQLLGHAIDVGQDINDAPPLADNNIVAL
;
A
#
# COMPACT_ATOMS: atom_id res chain seq x y z
N MET A 1 29.34 -13.49 18.14
CA MET A 1 28.23 -12.67 18.64
C MET A 1 27.41 -13.54 19.56
N ASN A 2 27.18 -13.15 20.81
CA ASN A 2 26.62 -14.02 21.86
C ASN A 2 25.11 -14.24 21.62
N ALA A 3 24.62 -15.48 21.75
CA ALA A 3 23.21 -15.86 21.56
C ALA A 3 22.25 -14.99 22.40
N ALA A 4 22.65 -14.57 23.60
CA ALA A 4 21.87 -13.68 24.47
C ALA A 4 21.71 -12.26 23.87
N VAL A 5 22.73 -11.76 23.16
CA VAL A 5 22.66 -10.46 22.45
C VAL A 5 21.75 -10.56 21.24
N GLN A 6 21.81 -11.69 20.52
CA GLN A 6 20.95 -11.97 19.38
C GLN A 6 19.48 -12.14 19.80
N GLN A 7 19.23 -12.81 20.93
CA GLN A 7 17.88 -12.99 21.49
C GLN A 7 17.29 -11.68 22.04
N LYS A 8 18.13 -10.80 22.58
CA LYS A 8 17.74 -9.45 23.02
C LYS A 8 17.40 -8.53 21.84
N ILE A 9 18.20 -8.58 20.76
CA ILE A 9 17.93 -7.84 19.52
C ILE A 9 16.62 -8.31 18.87
N MET A 10 16.36 -9.63 18.86
CA MET A 10 15.12 -10.17 18.31
C MET A 10 13.88 -9.86 19.17
N ALA A 11 14.02 -9.76 20.49
CA ALA A 11 12.93 -9.38 21.40
C ALA A 11 12.58 -7.89 21.34
N GLU A 12 13.53 -7.03 21.03
CA GLU A 12 13.33 -5.59 20.85
C GLU A 12 12.68 -5.23 19.51
N ASP A 13 12.62 -6.18 18.57
CA ASP A 13 12.09 -5.95 17.21
C ASP A 13 10.64 -6.45 16.99
N ILE A 14 10.02 -7.08 18.01
CA ILE A 14 8.62 -7.53 17.91
C ILE A 14 7.70 -6.33 18.13
N VAL A 15 6.83 -6.05 17.15
CA VAL A 15 5.80 -5.03 17.30
C VAL A 15 4.60 -5.58 18.06
N ASP A 16 4.07 -4.80 19.01
CA ASP A 16 2.82 -5.11 19.69
C ASP A 16 1.66 -5.18 18.68
N PRO A 17 0.91 -6.29 18.59
CA PRO A 17 -0.26 -6.40 17.72
C PRO A 17 -1.27 -5.26 17.92
N ALA A 18 -1.51 -4.81 19.15
CA ALA A 18 -2.39 -3.69 19.42
C ALA A 18 -1.87 -2.37 18.81
N ARG A 19 -0.56 -2.20 18.75
CA ARG A 19 0.08 -1.06 18.08
C ARG A 19 -0.16 -1.09 16.57
N VAL A 20 -0.09 -2.28 15.98
CA VAL A 20 -0.34 -2.46 14.54
C VAL A 20 -1.81 -2.21 14.21
N GLU A 21 -2.74 -2.71 15.04
CA GLU A 21 -4.17 -2.42 14.88
C GLU A 21 -4.44 -0.91 14.94
N ALA A 22 -3.92 -0.22 15.96
CA ALA A 22 -4.09 1.21 16.12
C ALA A 22 -3.49 2.01 14.93
N TYR A 23 -2.39 1.55 14.34
CA TYR A 23 -1.86 2.11 13.10
C TYR A 23 -2.86 2.02 11.95
N PHE A 24 -3.48 0.84 11.74
CA PHE A 24 -4.46 0.67 10.68
C PHE A 24 -5.71 1.51 10.88
N ASP A 25 -6.17 1.63 12.11
CA ASP A 25 -7.32 2.49 12.46
C ASP A 25 -7.01 3.96 12.14
N ALA A 26 -5.81 4.43 12.51
CA ALA A 26 -5.36 5.77 12.18
C ALA A 26 -5.24 5.99 10.66
N PHE A 27 -4.72 5.01 9.93
CA PHE A 27 -4.62 5.05 8.47
C PHE A 27 -6.01 5.09 7.81
N ALA A 28 -6.94 4.23 8.25
CA ALA A 28 -8.29 4.14 7.73
C ALA A 28 -9.14 5.37 8.06
N SER A 29 -8.94 5.99 9.23
CA SER A 29 -9.66 7.19 9.66
C SER A 29 -9.34 8.43 8.83
N ARG A 30 -8.27 8.40 8.02
CA ARG A 30 -7.77 9.51 7.21
C ARG A 30 -7.38 10.75 8.06
N ASN A 31 -7.19 10.55 9.34
CA ASN A 31 -6.67 11.58 10.24
C ASN A 31 -5.13 11.62 10.11
N ALA A 32 -4.64 12.63 9.40
CA ALA A 32 -3.22 12.76 9.11
C ALA A 32 -2.37 12.93 10.39
N GLU A 33 -2.85 13.64 11.39
CA GLU A 33 -2.13 13.86 12.65
C GLU A 33 -1.98 12.53 13.41
N ALA A 34 -3.07 11.81 13.63
CA ALA A 34 -3.05 10.50 14.28
C ALA A 34 -2.16 9.52 13.53
N PHE A 35 -2.29 9.43 12.20
CA PHE A 35 -1.46 8.59 11.34
C PHE A 35 0.02 8.93 11.46
N GLY A 36 0.36 10.22 11.49
CA GLY A 36 1.73 10.70 11.60
C GLY A 36 2.46 10.22 12.87
N THR A 37 1.73 9.92 13.95
CA THR A 37 2.34 9.42 15.22
C THR A 37 2.94 8.03 15.06
N PHE A 38 2.47 7.27 14.08
CA PHE A 38 2.93 5.90 13.80
C PHE A 38 4.09 5.84 12.80
N LEU A 39 4.47 6.95 12.16
CA LEU A 39 5.54 6.97 11.19
C LEU A 39 6.89 7.25 11.86
N HIS A 40 7.92 6.49 11.45
CA HIS A 40 9.31 6.81 11.76
C HIS A 40 9.74 8.04 10.94
N ASP A 41 10.66 8.85 11.47
CA ASP A 41 11.10 10.07 10.78
C ASP A 41 11.81 9.74 9.44
N ASP A 42 12.54 8.62 9.39
CA ASP A 42 13.23 8.11 8.20
C ASP A 42 12.40 7.10 7.40
N VAL A 43 11.07 7.11 7.51
CA VAL A 43 10.21 6.15 6.80
C VAL A 43 10.46 6.16 5.30
N VAL A 44 10.52 4.96 4.71
CA VAL A 44 10.54 4.74 3.27
C VAL A 44 9.19 4.17 2.86
N TRP A 45 8.49 4.88 1.98
CA TRP A 45 7.15 4.53 1.54
C TRP A 45 7.11 4.38 0.02
N THR A 46 6.92 3.16 -0.46
CA THR A 46 6.81 2.86 -1.88
C THR A 46 5.36 2.57 -2.23
N ILE A 47 4.84 3.23 -3.26
CA ILE A 47 3.51 2.98 -3.83
C ILE A 47 3.73 2.56 -5.28
N SER A 48 3.53 1.28 -5.57
CA SER A 48 3.62 0.76 -6.95
C SER A 48 2.31 1.02 -7.67
N GLY A 49 2.38 1.70 -8.80
CA GLY A 49 1.20 2.05 -9.59
C GLY A 49 1.56 2.92 -10.79
N PRO A 50 0.55 3.29 -11.60
CA PRO A 50 0.73 4.07 -12.83
C PRO A 50 1.02 5.53 -12.49
N VAL A 51 2.29 5.93 -12.49
CA VAL A 51 2.73 7.28 -12.07
C VAL A 51 2.12 8.41 -12.91
N ASP A 52 1.83 8.14 -14.18
CA ASP A 52 1.21 9.12 -15.08
C ASP A 52 -0.27 9.39 -14.74
N LEU A 53 -0.94 8.45 -14.08
CA LEU A 53 -2.34 8.56 -13.64
C LEU A 53 -2.45 8.88 -12.15
N ILE A 54 -1.50 8.37 -11.36
CA ILE A 54 -1.45 8.56 -9.91
C ILE A 54 -0.08 9.19 -9.55
N PRO A 55 0.05 10.51 -9.61
CA PRO A 55 1.34 11.20 -9.54
C PRO A 55 2.03 11.10 -8.16
N TYR A 56 1.39 10.51 -7.17
CA TYR A 56 2.00 10.20 -5.88
C TYR A 56 2.48 8.73 -5.77
N CYS A 57 2.42 7.93 -6.85
CA CYS A 57 3.13 6.64 -6.90
C CYS A 57 4.64 6.85 -6.93
N GLY A 58 5.39 5.80 -6.60
CA GLY A 58 6.85 5.83 -6.49
C GLY A 58 7.34 5.67 -5.06
N THR A 59 8.63 5.88 -4.86
CA THR A 59 9.28 5.75 -3.54
C THR A 59 9.52 7.12 -2.92
N HIS A 60 9.01 7.28 -1.70
CA HIS A 60 9.07 8.51 -0.93
C HIS A 60 9.83 8.28 0.36
N ARG A 61 10.67 9.22 0.76
CA ARG A 61 11.52 9.13 1.95
C ARG A 61 11.24 10.26 2.92
N GLY A 62 11.16 9.90 4.19
CA GLY A 62 10.93 10.81 5.29
C GLY A 62 9.45 11.07 5.59
N LYS A 63 9.16 11.16 6.87
CA LYS A 63 7.82 11.35 7.41
C LYS A 63 7.09 12.55 6.82
N ALA A 64 7.78 13.70 6.67
CA ALA A 64 7.16 14.91 6.15
C ALA A 64 6.63 14.73 4.72
N VAL A 65 7.38 14.00 3.85
CA VAL A 65 6.97 13.73 2.47
C VAL A 65 5.78 12.78 2.44
N VAL A 66 5.78 11.71 3.25
CA VAL A 66 4.67 10.77 3.35
C VAL A 66 3.40 11.47 3.86
N MET A 67 3.55 12.33 4.86
CA MET A 67 2.44 13.12 5.39
C MET A 67 1.85 14.07 4.34
N ASP A 68 2.69 14.73 3.53
CA ASP A 68 2.24 15.58 2.43
C ASP A 68 1.43 14.80 1.39
N ILE A 69 1.86 13.59 1.04
CA ILE A 69 1.10 12.71 0.14
C ILE A 69 -0.29 12.42 0.71
N MET A 70 -0.36 12.00 1.98
CA MET A 70 -1.62 11.61 2.61
C MET A 70 -2.55 12.80 2.85
N ALA A 71 -2.01 13.96 3.25
CA ALA A 71 -2.80 15.13 3.58
C ALA A 71 -3.22 15.94 2.36
N ARG A 72 -2.39 16.01 1.32
CA ARG A 72 -2.57 16.91 0.17
C ARG A 72 -2.63 16.19 -1.16
N ARG A 73 -1.52 15.52 -1.59
CA ARG A 73 -1.40 15.04 -2.98
C ARG A 73 -2.45 14.02 -3.36
N ALA A 74 -2.72 13.05 -2.50
CA ALA A 74 -3.74 12.04 -2.76
C ALA A 74 -5.14 12.67 -2.90
N ARG A 75 -5.42 13.75 -2.18
CA ARG A 75 -6.70 14.47 -2.23
C ARG A 75 -6.92 15.27 -3.51
N LEU A 76 -5.89 15.52 -4.29
CA LEU A 76 -6.02 16.13 -5.62
C LEU A 76 -6.56 15.16 -6.67
N VAL A 77 -6.42 13.85 -6.43
CA VAL A 77 -6.87 12.80 -7.35
C VAL A 77 -8.14 12.11 -6.84
N LEU A 78 -8.17 11.80 -5.53
CA LEU A 78 -9.20 10.99 -4.89
C LEU A 78 -9.85 11.73 -3.72
N ARG A 79 -11.18 11.67 -3.66
CA ARG A 79 -11.97 12.14 -2.51
C ARG A 79 -12.86 11.01 -1.98
N ASN A 80 -13.46 11.18 -0.81
CA ASN A 80 -14.35 10.22 -0.17
C ASN A 80 -13.72 8.83 -0.05
N VAL A 81 -12.40 8.78 0.22
CA VAL A 81 -11.64 7.53 0.29
C VAL A 81 -12.09 6.71 1.48
N ARG A 82 -12.53 5.48 1.21
CA ARG A 82 -12.85 4.45 2.20
C ARG A 82 -11.89 3.29 2.06
N LEU A 83 -11.35 2.83 3.18
CA LEU A 83 -10.46 1.69 3.27
C LEU A 83 -11.11 0.60 4.11
N VAL A 84 -11.24 -0.59 3.55
CA VAL A 84 -11.76 -1.77 4.23
C VAL A 84 -10.69 -2.84 4.22
N ARG A 85 -10.18 -3.19 5.40
CA ARG A 85 -9.19 -4.25 5.57
C ARG A 85 -9.86 -5.62 5.37
N GLU A 86 -9.44 -6.37 4.35
CA GLU A 86 -9.98 -7.69 4.03
C GLU A 86 -9.18 -8.82 4.71
N ARG A 87 -7.86 -8.68 4.79
CA ARG A 87 -6.93 -9.64 5.38
C ARG A 87 -5.82 -8.93 6.11
N PHE A 88 -5.27 -9.59 7.11
CA PHE A 88 -4.22 -9.03 7.92
C PHE A 88 -3.36 -10.12 8.57
N LEU A 89 -2.04 -9.91 8.56
CA LEU A 89 -1.03 -10.81 9.13
C LEU A 89 0.01 -10.00 9.87
N ILE A 90 0.49 -10.52 11.00
CA ILE A 90 1.62 -9.97 11.76
C ILE A 90 2.65 -11.09 11.93
N ASP A 91 3.91 -10.77 11.71
CA ASP A 91 5.05 -11.65 11.94
C ASP A 91 6.24 -10.83 12.47
N GLY A 92 6.56 -10.98 13.75
CA GLY A 92 7.63 -10.23 14.41
C GLY A 92 7.40 -8.72 14.32
N ASN A 93 8.28 -8.03 13.64
CA ASN A 93 8.19 -6.58 13.38
C ASN A 93 7.59 -6.24 12.01
N ARG A 94 6.96 -7.21 11.35
CA ARG A 94 6.36 -7.06 10.02
C ARG A 94 4.86 -7.26 10.09
N ALA A 95 4.15 -6.58 9.21
CA ALA A 95 2.74 -6.81 9.01
C ALA A 95 2.40 -6.72 7.52
N ALA A 96 1.40 -7.48 7.11
CA ALA A 96 0.83 -7.39 5.77
C ALA A 96 -0.67 -7.20 5.85
N ALA A 97 -1.23 -6.36 4.99
CA ALA A 97 -2.66 -6.16 4.90
C ALA A 97 -3.12 -6.14 3.46
N LEU A 98 -4.22 -6.83 3.16
CA LEU A 98 -4.98 -6.64 1.95
C LEU A 98 -6.17 -5.73 2.26
N THR A 99 -6.23 -4.61 1.58
CA THR A 99 -7.23 -3.56 1.80
C THR A 99 -7.98 -3.28 0.51
N ARG A 100 -9.30 -3.23 0.56
CA ARG A 100 -10.12 -2.67 -0.52
C ARG A 100 -10.21 -1.17 -0.31
N MET A 101 -9.74 -0.42 -1.28
CA MET A 101 -9.94 1.01 -1.38
C MET A 101 -11.13 1.29 -2.30
N THR A 102 -12.00 2.20 -1.86
CA THR A 102 -13.05 2.79 -2.69
C THR A 102 -12.95 4.29 -2.57
N ALA A 103 -13.03 5.01 -3.67
CA ALA A 103 -12.91 6.47 -3.69
C ALA A 103 -13.70 7.06 -4.87
N GLU A 104 -13.88 8.37 -4.85
CA GLU A 104 -14.38 9.14 -5.98
C GLU A 104 -13.22 9.90 -6.63
N LEU A 105 -13.18 9.93 -7.95
CA LEU A 105 -12.26 10.78 -8.71
C LEU A 105 -12.64 12.25 -8.54
N VAL A 106 -11.67 13.10 -8.27
CA VAL A 106 -11.89 14.55 -8.18
C VAL A 106 -12.27 15.13 -9.54
N ALA A 107 -11.72 14.56 -10.62
CA ALA A 107 -11.90 15.07 -11.99
C ALA A 107 -13.35 15.00 -12.49
N ASP A 108 -14.08 13.92 -12.21
CA ASP A 108 -15.40 13.67 -12.81
C ASP A 108 -16.42 13.01 -11.87
N GLY A 109 -16.04 12.72 -10.63
CA GLY A 109 -16.91 12.12 -9.62
C GLY A 109 -17.16 10.63 -9.77
N ARG A 110 -16.53 9.94 -10.75
CA ARG A 110 -16.66 8.50 -10.89
C ARG A 110 -16.12 7.77 -9.65
N THR A 111 -16.80 6.71 -9.27
CA THR A 111 -16.31 5.82 -8.20
C THR A 111 -15.32 4.83 -8.77
N VAL A 112 -14.19 4.68 -8.08
CA VAL A 112 -13.16 3.67 -8.34
C VAL A 112 -13.03 2.75 -7.13
N SER A 113 -12.76 1.46 -7.36
CA SER A 113 -12.57 0.49 -6.28
C SER A 113 -11.58 -0.59 -6.70
N TYR A 114 -10.45 -0.67 -5.99
CA TYR A 114 -9.43 -1.69 -6.23
C TYR A 114 -8.76 -2.15 -4.93
N ARG A 115 -8.05 -3.24 -5.00
CA ARG A 115 -7.31 -3.79 -3.86
C ARG A 115 -5.91 -3.22 -3.81
N VAL A 116 -5.44 -3.02 -2.58
CA VAL A 116 -4.07 -2.64 -2.28
C VAL A 116 -3.52 -3.60 -1.23
N ALA A 117 -2.45 -4.30 -1.56
CA ALA A 117 -1.65 -5.05 -0.60
C ALA A 117 -0.57 -4.12 -0.04
N ASN A 118 -0.45 -4.10 1.28
CA ASN A 118 0.56 -3.32 1.97
C ASN A 118 1.44 -4.24 2.80
N PHE A 119 2.75 -4.03 2.72
CA PHE A 119 3.76 -4.71 3.52
C PHE A 119 4.49 -3.68 4.37
N PHE A 120 4.44 -3.87 5.68
CA PHE A 120 5.02 -2.92 6.64
C PHE A 120 6.16 -3.56 7.40
N ARG A 121 7.16 -2.76 7.72
CA ARG A 121 8.16 -3.06 8.72
C ARG A 121 8.14 -1.99 9.80
N PHE A 122 8.14 -2.43 11.04
CA PHE A 122 8.14 -1.57 12.22
C PHE A 122 9.53 -1.53 12.84
N GLN A 123 9.86 -0.38 13.42
CA GLN A 123 11.04 -0.16 14.24
C GLN A 123 10.63 0.74 15.41
N ASN A 124 10.88 0.28 16.64
CA ASN A 124 10.47 1.01 17.85
C ASN A 124 8.97 1.38 17.85
N GLY A 125 8.11 0.46 17.40
CA GLY A 125 6.66 0.66 17.32
C GLY A 125 6.20 1.69 16.26
N LYS A 126 7.07 2.11 15.35
CA LYS A 126 6.76 3.00 14.23
C LYS A 126 7.06 2.34 12.90
N VAL A 127 6.27 2.66 11.88
CA VAL A 127 6.51 2.18 10.51
C VAL A 127 7.74 2.87 9.95
N ILE A 128 8.77 2.08 9.66
CA ILE A 128 10.01 2.54 9.01
C ILE A 128 10.02 2.23 7.51
N GLU A 129 9.21 1.27 7.08
CA GLU A 129 9.09 0.89 5.68
C GLU A 129 7.66 0.47 5.36
N ASN A 130 7.16 0.89 4.21
CA ASN A 130 5.94 0.39 3.60
C ASN A 130 6.13 0.17 2.10
N VAL A 131 5.63 -0.95 1.61
CA VAL A 131 5.47 -1.22 0.18
C VAL A 131 3.99 -1.47 -0.08
N SER A 132 3.38 -0.60 -0.89
CA SER A 132 2.00 -0.72 -1.35
C SER A 132 1.98 -1.22 -2.78
N LEU A 133 1.31 -2.34 -3.02
CA LEU A 133 1.08 -2.92 -4.34
C LEU A 133 -0.41 -2.87 -4.64
N MET A 134 -0.78 -2.33 -5.79
CA MET A 134 -2.15 -2.35 -6.28
C MET A 134 -2.23 -3.18 -7.56
N ASP A 135 -3.42 -3.66 -7.89
CA ASP A 135 -3.72 -4.11 -9.25
C ASP A 135 -3.67 -2.88 -10.16
N SER A 136 -2.48 -2.64 -10.71
CA SER A 136 -2.21 -1.39 -11.43
C SER A 136 -2.91 -1.31 -12.78
N PHE A 137 -3.21 -2.47 -13.38
CA PHE A 137 -3.94 -2.52 -14.63
C PHE A 137 -5.42 -2.17 -14.41
N ASP A 138 -6.08 -2.85 -13.48
CA ASP A 138 -7.46 -2.55 -13.09
C ASP A 138 -7.60 -1.11 -12.59
N ALA A 139 -6.67 -0.64 -11.77
CA ALA A 139 -6.67 0.75 -11.30
C ALA A 139 -6.55 1.75 -12.47
N ALA A 140 -5.69 1.49 -13.45
CA ALA A 140 -5.51 2.37 -14.60
C ALA A 140 -6.77 2.43 -15.46
N GLU A 141 -7.42 1.30 -15.77
CA GLU A 141 -8.68 1.27 -16.53
C GLU A 141 -9.79 2.03 -15.81
N GLN A 142 -9.94 1.83 -14.51
CA GLN A 142 -10.92 2.56 -13.71
C GLN A 142 -10.65 4.07 -13.70
N LEU A 143 -9.38 4.50 -13.60
CA LEU A 143 -8.99 5.91 -13.63
C LEU A 143 -9.24 6.56 -15.00
N LEU A 144 -8.93 5.85 -16.07
CA LEU A 144 -9.16 6.30 -17.46
C LEU A 144 -10.66 6.27 -17.81
N GLY A 145 -11.42 5.33 -17.24
CA GLY A 145 -12.83 5.13 -17.53
C GLY A 145 -13.10 4.30 -18.78
N HIS A 146 -12.09 3.62 -19.29
CA HIS A 146 -12.18 2.70 -20.41
C HIS A 146 -11.09 1.64 -20.33
N ALA A 147 -11.28 0.51 -21.01
CA ALA A 147 -10.28 -0.53 -21.14
C ALA A 147 -9.00 0.01 -21.84
N ILE A 148 -7.86 -0.46 -21.39
CA ILE A 148 -6.60 -0.19 -22.06
C ILE A 148 -6.49 -1.10 -23.27
N ASP A 149 -6.34 -0.52 -24.46
CA ASP A 149 -6.09 -1.27 -25.68
C ASP A 149 -4.65 -1.81 -25.65
N VAL A 150 -4.52 -3.11 -25.47
CA VAL A 150 -3.23 -3.82 -25.48
C VAL A 150 -2.78 -4.28 -26.87
N GLY A 151 -3.53 -3.91 -27.92
CA GLY A 151 -3.27 -4.33 -29.29
C GLY A 151 -3.65 -5.81 -29.55
N GLN A 152 -3.67 -6.20 -30.84
CA GLN A 152 -4.01 -7.57 -31.22
C GLN A 152 -2.84 -8.57 -31.04
N ASP A 153 -1.62 -8.07 -30.83
CA ASP A 153 -0.41 -8.88 -30.80
C ASP A 153 -0.36 -9.95 -29.70
N ILE A 154 -1.13 -9.78 -28.62
CA ILE A 154 -1.22 -10.78 -27.55
C ILE A 154 -2.12 -11.96 -27.93
N ASN A 155 -3.12 -11.74 -28.78
CA ASN A 155 -4.02 -12.79 -29.23
C ASN A 155 -3.39 -13.71 -30.28
N ASP A 156 -2.33 -13.26 -30.95
CA ASP A 156 -1.59 -14.03 -31.95
C ASP A 156 -0.40 -14.78 -31.33
N ALA A 157 -0.16 -14.67 -30.03
CA ALA A 157 0.82 -15.48 -29.33
C ALA A 157 0.43 -16.96 -29.42
N PRO A 158 1.34 -17.88 -29.85
CA PRO A 158 1.04 -19.30 -29.85
C PRO A 158 0.63 -19.72 -28.43
N PRO A 159 -0.36 -20.65 -28.31
CA PRO A 159 -0.78 -21.12 -26.99
C PRO A 159 0.44 -21.61 -26.24
N LEU A 160 0.61 -21.11 -25.00
CA LEU A 160 1.68 -21.57 -24.12
C LEU A 160 1.56 -23.10 -24.07
N ALA A 161 2.63 -23.81 -24.50
CA ALA A 161 2.69 -25.23 -24.37
C ALA A 161 2.36 -25.61 -22.94
N ASP A 162 1.48 -26.58 -22.75
CA ASP A 162 0.97 -27.08 -21.47
C ASP A 162 2.09 -27.30 -20.44
N ASN A 163 2.48 -26.26 -19.76
CA ASN A 163 3.35 -26.31 -18.59
C ASN A 163 2.51 -25.88 -17.40
N ASN A 164 1.90 -26.88 -16.73
CA ASN A 164 1.44 -26.86 -15.34
C ASN A 164 1.56 -25.50 -14.60
N ILE A 165 0.86 -24.49 -15.07
CA ILE A 165 0.64 -23.29 -14.27
C ILE A 165 -0.50 -23.66 -13.31
N VAL A 166 -0.12 -24.09 -12.11
CA VAL A 166 -1.07 -24.20 -11.01
C VAL A 166 -1.47 -22.75 -10.68
N ALA A 167 -2.70 -22.40 -11.05
CA ALA A 167 -3.31 -21.16 -10.59
C ALA A 167 -3.36 -21.20 -9.05
N LEU A 168 -2.69 -20.27 -8.41
CA LEU A 168 -2.71 -20.07 -6.96
C LEU A 168 -4.01 -19.39 -6.54
#